data_1eca7a6a54a147d125628c4c13bdf3db
#
_entry.id   1eca7a6a54a147d125628c4c13bdf3db
#
_cell.length_a   1.000
_cell.length_b   1.000
_cell.length_c   1.000
_cell.angle_alpha   90.00
_cell.angle_beta   90.00
_cell.angle_gamma   90.00
#
_symmetry.space_group_name_H-M   'P 1'
#
loop_
_entity.id
_entity.type
_entity.pdbx_description
1 polymer ?
#
loop_
_entity_poly.entity_id
_entity_poly.type
_entity_poly.pdbx_seq_one_letter_code
_entity_poly.pdbx_strand_id
1 'polypeptide(L)'
;PKLNIASIIGIKDGIYQVFALIDQNQDVYSKHPGNDMLIRQCLNYIHQLDGLLEMLNLTSITIVTEKMEQLVAALISKKIEPSPPIFDALKQSTKALLYYLNELIEGAEENPLRLFPAYRGLMQVYGFENAPESDLFFPRLTASPALKAESAQINALTGKSFAKQLGAEYQAGLLKWLRDPSNKDGLQQMTAAVNQLEEFPGATEGRVFWWVAAGFLEDLLQLEDNQIDLSVRRLCGKIEQTIRHLAAGTLGSTAPLMRELLYHIAHSESASQRISDIKNSYTWPGLTADQDTLTFEQSETLRPILDRLRNTLMQANDIWREFCAGHQGSLASLLEYIDWLNHQAQQTECAPLVKLI
;
A
#
# COMPACT_ATOMS: atom_id res chain seq x y z
N PRO A 1 -5.44 12.73 8.72
CA PRO A 1 -5.06 12.75 10.12
C PRO A 1 -3.64 12.18 10.25
N LYS A 2 -2.78 12.86 11.04
CA LYS A 2 -1.44 12.33 11.33
C LYS A 2 -1.61 11.08 12.19
N LEU A 3 -0.84 10.05 11.90
CA LEU A 3 -0.74 8.83 12.71
C LEU A 3 -0.43 9.23 14.17
N ASN A 4 -1.26 8.79 15.10
CA ASN A 4 -1.01 9.08 16.52
C ASN A 4 -0.21 7.94 17.15
N ILE A 5 1.11 8.01 17.02
CA ILE A 5 2.05 7.00 17.56
C ILE A 5 1.83 6.80 19.06
N ALA A 6 1.52 7.87 19.82
CA ALA A 6 1.25 7.74 21.26
C ALA A 6 0.04 6.85 21.55
N SER A 7 -1.00 6.88 20.71
CA SER A 7 -2.15 5.97 20.84
C SER A 7 -1.78 4.52 20.58
N ILE A 8 -0.91 4.27 19.59
CA ILE A 8 -0.42 2.91 19.27
C ILE A 8 0.40 2.37 20.46
N ILE A 9 1.31 3.17 20.99
CA ILE A 9 2.12 2.79 22.18
C ILE A 9 1.22 2.46 23.38
N GLY A 10 0.15 3.22 23.60
CA GLY A 10 -0.75 3.03 24.73
C GLY A 10 -1.53 1.71 24.72
N ILE A 11 -1.74 1.12 23.54
CA ILE A 11 -2.47 -0.16 23.39
C ILE A 11 -1.59 -1.29 22.86
N LYS A 12 -0.27 -1.06 22.78
CA LYS A 12 0.72 -1.99 22.21
C LYS A 12 0.61 -3.40 22.79
N ASP A 13 0.54 -3.52 24.13
CA ASP A 13 0.48 -4.81 24.81
C ASP A 13 -0.82 -5.56 24.47
N GLY A 14 -1.95 -4.85 24.34
CA GLY A 14 -3.20 -5.42 23.89
C GLY A 14 -3.13 -5.94 22.45
N ILE A 15 -2.52 -5.18 21.55
CA ILE A 15 -2.30 -5.59 20.17
C ILE A 15 -1.45 -6.86 20.12
N TYR A 16 -0.35 -6.92 20.86
CA TYR A 16 0.51 -8.11 20.91
C TYR A 16 -0.20 -9.34 21.45
N GLN A 17 -1.07 -9.17 22.46
CA GLN A 17 -1.88 -10.27 22.95
C GLN A 17 -2.83 -10.81 21.87
N VAL A 18 -3.48 -9.93 21.10
CA VAL A 18 -4.35 -10.34 19.98
C VAL A 18 -3.56 -11.12 18.93
N PHE A 19 -2.38 -10.64 18.53
CA PHE A 19 -1.52 -11.37 17.60
C PHE A 19 -1.11 -12.74 18.13
N ALA A 20 -0.70 -12.84 19.38
CA ALA A 20 -0.34 -14.12 20.00
C ALA A 20 -1.52 -15.10 20.02
N LEU A 21 -2.75 -14.62 20.28
CA LEU A 21 -3.95 -15.44 20.27
C LEU A 21 -4.33 -15.91 18.86
N ILE A 22 -4.14 -15.05 17.84
CA ILE A 22 -4.33 -15.43 16.44
C ILE A 22 -3.35 -16.57 16.08
N ASP A 23 -2.05 -16.39 16.33
CA ASP A 23 -1.03 -17.39 16.04
C ASP A 23 -1.28 -18.71 16.78
N GLN A 24 -1.61 -18.65 18.06
CA GLN A 24 -1.88 -19.85 18.87
C GLN A 24 -3.08 -20.63 18.30
N ASN A 25 -4.18 -19.95 17.98
CA ASN A 25 -5.37 -20.62 17.45
C ASN A 25 -5.12 -21.21 16.06
N GLN A 26 -4.36 -20.51 15.20
CA GLN A 26 -3.94 -21.02 13.88
C GLN A 26 -3.07 -22.28 14.01
N ASP A 27 -2.06 -22.24 14.87
CA ASP A 27 -1.12 -23.36 15.07
C ASP A 27 -1.84 -24.61 15.62
N VAL A 28 -2.79 -24.45 16.55
CA VAL A 28 -3.56 -25.57 17.09
C VAL A 28 -4.54 -26.11 16.06
N TYR A 29 -5.24 -25.23 15.33
CA TYR A 29 -6.18 -25.64 14.28
C TYR A 29 -5.48 -26.33 13.11
N SER A 30 -4.31 -25.88 12.71
CA SER A 30 -3.53 -26.50 11.61
C SER A 30 -3.17 -27.97 11.91
N LYS A 31 -2.96 -28.29 13.20
CA LYS A 31 -2.66 -29.66 13.67
C LYS A 31 -3.94 -30.50 13.86
N HIS A 32 -5.06 -29.86 14.12
CA HIS A 32 -6.36 -30.51 14.37
C HIS A 32 -7.49 -29.84 13.58
N PRO A 33 -7.54 -30.02 12.24
CA PRO A 33 -8.49 -29.31 11.34
C PRO A 33 -9.92 -29.85 11.49
N GLY A 34 -10.49 -29.92 12.63
CA GLY A 34 -11.85 -30.35 12.92
C GLY A 34 -12.46 -29.61 14.11
N ASN A 35 -11.67 -28.78 14.75
CA ASN A 35 -12.12 -28.00 15.87
C ASN A 35 -12.64 -26.62 15.43
N ASP A 36 -13.89 -26.58 14.97
CA ASP A 36 -14.55 -25.35 14.50
C ASP A 36 -14.54 -24.22 15.54
N MET A 37 -14.37 -24.52 16.81
CA MET A 37 -14.31 -23.50 17.88
C MET A 37 -13.03 -22.65 17.74
N LEU A 38 -11.88 -23.28 17.51
CA LEU A 38 -10.59 -22.58 17.42
C LEU A 38 -10.54 -21.62 16.23
N ILE A 39 -11.02 -22.08 15.06
CA ILE A 39 -11.01 -21.25 13.86
C ILE A 39 -11.99 -20.07 13.97
N ARG A 40 -13.13 -20.26 14.67
CA ARG A 40 -14.05 -19.15 14.96
C ARG A 40 -13.46 -18.14 15.96
N GLN A 41 -12.71 -18.61 16.95
CA GLN A 41 -11.96 -17.72 17.85
C GLN A 41 -10.90 -16.94 17.09
N CYS A 42 -10.16 -17.59 16.18
CA CYS A 42 -9.21 -16.93 15.31
C CYS A 42 -9.87 -15.80 14.49
N LEU A 43 -11.04 -16.07 13.89
CA LEU A 43 -11.81 -15.04 13.17
C LEU A 43 -12.16 -13.85 14.06
N ASN A 44 -12.63 -14.11 15.29
CA ASN A 44 -12.97 -13.05 16.24
C ASN A 44 -11.75 -12.18 16.60
N TYR A 45 -10.58 -12.78 16.77
CA TYR A 45 -9.37 -12.03 17.08
C TYR A 45 -8.87 -11.22 15.88
N ILE A 46 -8.98 -11.75 14.66
CA ILE A 46 -8.66 -10.99 13.43
C ILE A 46 -9.62 -9.79 13.31
N HIS A 47 -10.92 -10.00 13.56
CA HIS A 47 -11.90 -8.93 13.55
C HIS A 47 -11.63 -7.85 14.63
N GLN A 48 -11.20 -8.26 15.83
CA GLN A 48 -10.77 -7.32 16.87
C GLN A 48 -9.54 -6.53 16.44
N LEU A 49 -8.56 -7.18 15.78
CA LEU A 49 -7.39 -6.51 15.26
C LEU A 49 -7.78 -5.48 14.19
N ASP A 50 -8.68 -5.85 13.27
CA ASP A 50 -9.18 -4.95 12.23
C ASP A 50 -9.81 -3.69 12.82
N GLY A 51 -10.73 -3.84 13.78
CA GLY A 51 -11.34 -2.73 14.49
C GLY A 51 -10.33 -1.86 15.27
N LEU A 52 -9.29 -2.46 15.85
CA LEU A 52 -8.21 -1.69 16.48
C LEU A 52 -7.41 -0.87 15.45
N LEU A 53 -7.10 -1.42 14.29
CA LEU A 53 -6.40 -0.72 13.21
C LEU A 53 -7.23 0.45 12.66
N GLU A 54 -8.54 0.27 12.52
CA GLU A 54 -9.45 1.36 12.14
C GLU A 54 -9.46 2.49 13.18
N MET A 55 -9.57 2.15 14.48
CA MET A 55 -9.53 3.13 15.57
C MET A 55 -8.21 3.93 15.59
N LEU A 56 -7.11 3.32 15.17
CA LEU A 56 -5.80 3.95 15.05
C LEU A 56 -5.64 4.77 13.75
N ASN A 57 -6.65 4.81 12.88
CA ASN A 57 -6.60 5.39 11.53
C ASN A 57 -5.57 4.73 10.61
N LEU A 58 -5.30 3.45 10.83
CA LEU A 58 -4.44 2.61 9.98
C LEU A 58 -5.25 1.87 8.90
N THR A 59 -6.24 2.54 8.32
CA THR A 59 -7.16 1.97 7.32
C THR A 59 -6.46 1.48 6.05
N SER A 60 -5.23 1.91 5.82
CA SER A 60 -4.41 1.45 4.67
C SER A 60 -3.99 -0.01 4.79
N ILE A 61 -3.92 -0.56 6.00
CA ILE A 61 -3.50 -1.94 6.24
C ILE A 61 -4.64 -2.89 6.62
N THR A 62 -5.85 -2.36 6.87
CA THR A 62 -7.05 -3.19 7.13
C THR A 62 -7.41 -4.08 5.92
N ILE A 63 -7.01 -3.72 4.72
CA ILE A 63 -7.12 -4.59 3.55
C ILE A 63 -6.50 -5.99 3.78
N VAL A 64 -5.39 -6.06 4.51
CA VAL A 64 -4.73 -7.35 4.81
C VAL A 64 -5.55 -8.14 5.82
N THR A 65 -6.02 -7.49 6.91
CA THR A 65 -6.87 -8.14 7.92
C THR A 65 -8.21 -8.57 7.36
N GLU A 66 -8.84 -7.77 6.49
CA GLU A 66 -10.05 -8.14 5.76
C GLU A 66 -9.85 -9.41 4.91
N LYS A 67 -8.70 -9.54 4.22
CA LYS A 67 -8.39 -10.76 3.45
C LYS A 67 -8.14 -11.96 4.35
N MET A 68 -7.51 -11.77 5.50
CA MET A 68 -7.37 -12.83 6.50
C MET A 68 -8.73 -13.27 7.03
N GLU A 69 -9.63 -12.34 7.36
CA GLU A 69 -11.01 -12.63 7.79
C GLU A 69 -11.78 -13.42 6.73
N GLN A 70 -11.73 -12.96 5.48
CA GLN A 70 -12.39 -13.64 4.36
C GLN A 70 -11.87 -15.06 4.20
N LEU A 71 -10.56 -15.29 4.32
CA LEU A 71 -9.95 -16.61 4.20
C LEU A 71 -10.38 -17.54 5.34
N VAL A 72 -10.37 -17.05 6.57
CA VAL A 72 -10.83 -17.81 7.74
C VAL A 72 -12.34 -18.09 7.68
N ALA A 73 -13.15 -17.13 7.23
CA ALA A 73 -14.58 -17.31 7.02
C ALA A 73 -14.88 -18.35 5.92
N ALA A 74 -14.04 -18.43 4.88
CA ALA A 74 -14.15 -19.44 3.83
C ALA A 74 -13.83 -20.85 4.36
N LEU A 75 -12.86 -20.99 5.25
CA LEU A 75 -12.56 -22.25 5.97
C LEU A 75 -13.75 -22.69 6.84
N ILE A 76 -14.32 -21.77 7.63
CA ILE A 76 -15.47 -22.05 8.50
C ILE A 76 -16.68 -22.49 7.69
N SER A 77 -16.92 -21.83 6.55
CA SER A 77 -18.05 -22.16 5.64
C SER A 77 -17.78 -23.36 4.73
N LYS A 78 -16.62 -24.01 4.88
CA LYS A 78 -16.16 -25.16 4.06
C LYS A 78 -16.17 -24.89 2.55
N LYS A 79 -15.99 -23.63 2.17
CA LYS A 79 -15.78 -23.23 0.76
C LYS A 79 -14.36 -23.56 0.28
N ILE A 80 -13.42 -23.59 1.22
CA ILE A 80 -12.02 -23.94 0.99
C ILE A 80 -11.65 -25.02 2.03
N GLU A 81 -10.92 -26.03 1.58
CA GLU A 81 -10.43 -27.07 2.49
C GLU A 81 -9.15 -26.60 3.20
N PRO A 82 -8.98 -26.96 4.49
CA PRO A 82 -7.76 -26.66 5.22
C PRO A 82 -6.54 -27.28 4.53
N SER A 83 -5.51 -26.45 4.27
CA SER A 83 -4.27 -26.92 3.65
C SER A 83 -3.06 -26.15 4.21
N PRO A 84 -1.86 -26.75 4.21
CA PRO A 84 -0.65 -26.09 4.72
C PRO A 84 -0.41 -24.68 4.12
N PRO A 85 -0.54 -24.45 2.79
CA PRO A 85 -0.33 -23.12 2.21
C PRO A 85 -1.25 -22.04 2.78
N ILE A 86 -2.48 -22.39 3.18
CA ILE A 86 -3.43 -21.44 3.77
C ILE A 86 -2.93 -20.99 5.14
N PHE A 87 -2.48 -21.93 5.97
CA PHE A 87 -1.97 -21.60 7.31
C PHE A 87 -0.65 -20.85 7.23
N ASP A 88 0.21 -21.19 6.28
CA ASP A 88 1.46 -20.45 6.04
C ASP A 88 1.17 -19.00 5.61
N ALA A 89 0.22 -18.79 4.70
CA ALA A 89 -0.17 -17.45 4.26
C ALA A 89 -0.76 -16.62 5.42
N LEU A 90 -1.63 -17.20 6.25
CA LEU A 90 -2.19 -16.54 7.44
C LEU A 90 -1.09 -16.18 8.44
N LYS A 91 -0.18 -17.11 8.73
CA LYS A 91 0.93 -16.92 9.66
C LYS A 91 1.90 -15.84 9.19
N GLN A 92 2.25 -15.85 7.91
CA GLN A 92 3.10 -14.83 7.30
C GLN A 92 2.43 -13.45 7.38
N SER A 93 1.12 -13.38 7.16
CA SER A 93 0.37 -12.12 7.24
C SER A 93 0.31 -11.58 8.66
N THR A 94 0.08 -12.44 9.66
CA THR A 94 0.10 -12.08 11.09
C THR A 94 1.46 -11.51 11.48
N LYS A 95 2.55 -12.17 11.08
CA LYS A 95 3.91 -11.73 11.35
C LYS A 95 4.24 -10.42 10.64
N ALA A 96 3.88 -10.29 9.35
CA ALA A 96 4.14 -9.09 8.57
C ALA A 96 3.43 -7.86 9.16
N LEU A 97 2.16 -8.01 9.58
CA LEU A 97 1.41 -6.94 10.25
C LEU A 97 2.04 -6.55 11.58
N LEU A 98 2.44 -7.52 12.42
CA LEU A 98 3.10 -7.26 13.69
C LEU A 98 4.43 -6.51 13.50
N TYR A 99 5.22 -6.94 12.52
CA TYR A 99 6.48 -6.29 12.17
C TYR A 99 6.25 -4.86 11.70
N TYR A 100 5.31 -4.66 10.76
CA TYR A 100 4.95 -3.35 10.24
C TYR A 100 4.50 -2.37 11.34
N LEU A 101 3.68 -2.84 12.29
CA LEU A 101 3.24 -2.03 13.43
C LEU A 101 4.42 -1.65 14.35
N ASN A 102 5.39 -2.55 14.55
CA ASN A 102 6.59 -2.24 15.30
C ASN A 102 7.42 -1.15 14.66
N GLU A 103 7.59 -1.20 13.32
CA GLU A 103 8.29 -0.15 12.59
C GLU A 103 7.61 1.21 12.72
N LEU A 104 6.27 1.25 12.65
CA LEU A 104 5.51 2.48 12.87
C LEU A 104 5.70 3.03 14.29
N ILE A 105 5.76 2.15 15.31
CA ILE A 105 6.04 2.54 16.70
C ILE A 105 7.46 3.11 16.83
N GLU A 106 8.42 2.56 16.10
CA GLU A 106 9.81 3.02 16.05
C GLU A 106 9.99 4.31 15.21
N GLY A 107 8.91 4.81 14.59
CA GLY A 107 8.88 6.09 13.87
C GLY A 107 9.09 5.95 12.36
N ALA A 108 9.00 4.74 11.80
CA ALA A 108 9.01 4.59 10.35
C ALA A 108 7.80 5.26 9.70
N GLU A 109 7.97 5.72 8.48
CA GLU A 109 6.87 6.26 7.67
C GLU A 109 5.90 5.15 7.26
N GLU A 110 4.61 5.52 7.19
CA GLU A 110 3.56 4.60 6.76
C GLU A 110 3.73 4.25 5.27
N ASN A 111 4.09 2.99 5.00
CA ASN A 111 4.20 2.45 3.64
C ASN A 111 3.55 1.06 3.56
N PRO A 112 2.23 0.97 3.28
CA PRO A 112 1.51 -0.30 3.24
C PRO A 112 2.01 -1.28 2.17
N LEU A 113 2.69 -0.81 1.12
CA LEU A 113 3.30 -1.67 0.09
C LEU A 113 4.29 -2.69 0.68
N ARG A 114 4.87 -2.42 1.84
CA ARG A 114 5.73 -3.38 2.56
C ARG A 114 5.01 -4.65 2.98
N LEU A 115 3.68 -4.61 3.08
CA LEU A 115 2.84 -5.78 3.35
C LEU A 115 2.47 -6.56 2.09
N PHE A 116 2.88 -6.09 0.91
CA PHE A 116 2.49 -6.69 -0.36
C PHE A 116 2.89 -8.17 -0.50
N PRO A 117 4.08 -8.64 -0.06
CA PRO A 117 4.41 -10.07 -0.12
C PRO A 117 3.41 -10.94 0.66
N ALA A 118 3.00 -10.52 1.86
CA ALA A 118 2.01 -11.22 2.68
C ALA A 118 0.61 -11.15 2.04
N TYR A 119 0.20 -9.97 1.56
CA TYR A 119 -1.06 -9.78 0.85
C TYR A 119 -1.15 -10.66 -0.41
N ARG A 120 -0.08 -10.71 -1.20
CA ARG A 120 0.01 -11.59 -2.39
C ARG A 120 -0.13 -13.06 -2.00
N GLY A 121 0.50 -13.50 -0.91
CA GLY A 121 0.36 -14.87 -0.39
C GLY A 121 -1.09 -15.22 -0.06
N LEU A 122 -1.83 -14.31 0.61
CA LEU A 122 -3.26 -14.48 0.89
C LEU A 122 -4.08 -14.57 -0.40
N MET A 123 -3.79 -13.72 -1.38
CA MET A 123 -4.51 -13.71 -2.65
C MET A 123 -4.26 -14.98 -3.47
N GLN A 124 -3.04 -15.51 -3.46
CA GLN A 124 -2.68 -16.75 -4.16
C GLN A 124 -3.44 -17.96 -3.62
N VAL A 125 -3.58 -18.11 -2.31
CA VAL A 125 -4.36 -19.22 -1.72
C VAL A 125 -5.86 -19.09 -1.97
N TYR A 126 -6.31 -17.87 -2.32
CA TYR A 126 -7.67 -17.61 -2.82
C TYR A 126 -7.86 -17.93 -4.31
N GLY A 127 -6.79 -18.26 -5.02
CA GLY A 127 -6.80 -18.52 -6.48
C GLY A 127 -6.59 -17.26 -7.34
N PHE A 128 -6.18 -16.15 -6.75
CA PHE A 128 -5.81 -14.94 -7.48
C PHE A 128 -4.28 -14.86 -7.63
N GLU A 129 -3.76 -15.33 -8.76
CA GLU A 129 -2.32 -15.38 -9.02
C GLU A 129 -1.67 -13.98 -9.12
N ASN A 130 -2.43 -12.99 -9.59
CA ASN A 130 -1.95 -11.64 -9.87
C ASN A 130 -2.67 -10.60 -8.99
N ALA A 131 -2.31 -10.53 -7.72
CA ALA A 131 -2.73 -9.43 -6.87
C ALA A 131 -2.01 -8.14 -7.30
N PRO A 132 -2.71 -7.02 -7.53
CA PRO A 132 -2.07 -5.78 -7.92
C PRO A 132 -1.47 -5.08 -6.68
N GLU A 133 -0.26 -4.54 -6.81
CA GLU A 133 0.40 -3.74 -5.76
C GLU A 133 -0.40 -2.47 -5.42
N SER A 134 -1.15 -1.95 -6.40
CA SER A 134 -2.03 -0.80 -6.23
C SER A 134 -3.10 -0.98 -5.14
N ASP A 135 -3.43 -2.21 -4.75
CA ASP A 135 -4.37 -2.45 -3.63
C ASP A 135 -3.84 -1.91 -2.30
N LEU A 136 -2.51 -1.92 -2.12
CA LEU A 136 -1.82 -1.41 -0.93
C LEU A 136 -1.20 -0.02 -1.15
N PHE A 137 -1.51 0.65 -2.25
CA PHE A 137 -1.00 1.96 -2.58
C PHE A 137 -1.96 3.06 -2.11
N PHE A 138 -1.60 3.79 -1.05
CA PHE A 138 -2.44 4.81 -0.41
C PHE A 138 -1.76 6.18 -0.41
N PRO A 139 -1.62 6.84 -1.58
CA PRO A 139 -1.07 8.19 -1.65
C PRO A 139 -2.01 9.18 -0.96
N ARG A 140 -1.44 10.17 -0.26
CA ARG A 140 -2.20 11.20 0.45
C ARG A 140 -2.21 12.49 -0.36
N LEU A 141 -3.41 13.02 -0.64
CA LEU A 141 -3.55 14.35 -1.23
C LEU A 141 -3.12 15.39 -0.21
N THR A 142 -2.04 16.12 -0.48
CA THR A 142 -1.44 17.12 0.42
C THR A 142 -1.70 18.55 -0.02
N ALA A 143 -1.84 18.78 -1.31
CA ALA A 143 -2.16 20.08 -1.88
C ALA A 143 -3.43 19.99 -2.70
N SER A 144 -4.35 20.95 -2.52
CA SER A 144 -5.51 21.03 -3.43
C SER A 144 -5.01 21.33 -4.82
N PRO A 145 -5.31 20.47 -5.82
CA PRO A 145 -4.94 20.79 -7.19
C PRO A 145 -5.57 22.12 -7.61
N ALA A 146 -4.84 22.91 -8.37
CA ALA A 146 -5.31 24.20 -8.90
C ALA A 146 -6.37 23.99 -10.02
N LEU A 147 -7.45 23.30 -9.67
CA LEU A 147 -8.55 23.06 -10.58
C LEU A 147 -9.38 24.36 -10.72
N LYS A 148 -9.58 24.82 -11.94
CA LYS A 148 -10.35 26.03 -12.21
C LYS A 148 -11.74 25.90 -11.59
N ALA A 149 -12.06 26.76 -10.64
CA ALA A 149 -13.36 26.81 -10.01
C ALA A 149 -14.30 27.59 -10.92
N GLU A 150 -15.11 26.90 -11.73
CA GLU A 150 -16.26 27.49 -12.37
C GLU A 150 -17.53 27.03 -11.65
N SER A 151 -18.16 27.95 -10.95
CA SER A 151 -19.43 27.76 -10.27
C SER A 151 -20.59 28.04 -11.21
N ALA A 152 -20.88 27.13 -12.13
CA ALA A 152 -22.15 27.13 -12.81
C ALA A 152 -23.08 26.08 -12.15
N GLN A 153 -24.22 26.50 -11.59
CA GLN A 153 -25.25 25.56 -11.15
C GLN A 153 -25.86 24.90 -12.38
N ILE A 154 -25.47 23.68 -12.68
CA ILE A 154 -26.04 22.90 -13.76
C ILE A 154 -27.08 21.93 -13.20
N ASN A 155 -28.24 21.86 -13.88
CA ASN A 155 -29.31 20.95 -13.53
C ASN A 155 -28.82 19.48 -13.62
N ALA A 156 -29.12 18.64 -12.62
CA ALA A 156 -28.70 17.23 -12.54
C ALA A 156 -29.09 16.41 -13.80
N LEU A 157 -30.20 16.77 -14.48
CA LEU A 157 -30.62 16.14 -15.74
C LEU A 157 -29.67 16.46 -16.90
N THR A 158 -29.18 17.69 -16.97
CA THR A 158 -28.20 18.11 -17.99
C THR A 158 -26.87 17.38 -17.77
N GLY A 159 -26.48 17.18 -16.51
CA GLY A 159 -25.27 16.43 -16.17
C GLY A 159 -25.31 14.97 -16.61
N LYS A 160 -26.40 14.27 -16.39
CA LYS A 160 -26.59 12.89 -16.82
C LYS A 160 -26.54 12.71 -18.33
N SER A 161 -27.22 13.60 -19.08
CA SER A 161 -27.21 13.55 -20.55
C SER A 161 -25.82 13.85 -21.13
N PHE A 162 -25.10 14.79 -20.53
CA PHE A 162 -23.74 15.12 -20.89
C PHE A 162 -22.79 13.97 -20.62
N ALA A 163 -22.82 13.38 -19.43
CA ALA A 163 -22.04 12.19 -19.10
C ALA A 163 -22.35 11.01 -20.02
N LYS A 164 -23.59 10.83 -20.45
CA LYS A 164 -24.00 9.79 -21.40
C LYS A 164 -23.39 10.02 -22.78
N GLN A 165 -23.37 11.26 -23.26
CA GLN A 165 -22.75 11.62 -24.53
C GLN A 165 -21.25 11.35 -24.49
N LEU A 166 -20.54 11.87 -23.47
CA LEU A 166 -19.11 11.66 -23.32
C LEU A 166 -18.74 10.20 -23.11
N GLY A 167 -19.61 9.43 -22.45
CA GLY A 167 -19.46 7.98 -22.32
C GLY A 167 -19.48 7.27 -23.68
N ALA A 168 -20.36 7.68 -24.59
CA ALA A 168 -20.38 7.13 -25.95
C ALA A 168 -19.13 7.51 -26.75
N GLU A 169 -18.65 8.74 -26.60
CA GLU A 169 -17.41 9.22 -27.24
C GLU A 169 -16.18 8.46 -26.68
N TYR A 170 -16.09 8.29 -25.37
CA TYR A 170 -15.03 7.52 -24.72
C TYR A 170 -15.05 6.05 -25.18
N GLN A 171 -16.24 5.41 -25.20
CA GLN A 171 -16.39 4.03 -25.64
C GLN A 171 -15.99 3.85 -27.10
N ALA A 172 -16.34 4.78 -27.97
CA ALA A 172 -15.93 4.74 -29.38
C ALA A 172 -14.40 4.84 -29.51
N GLY A 173 -13.77 5.74 -28.75
CA GLY A 173 -12.31 5.85 -28.67
C GLY A 173 -11.64 4.59 -28.16
N LEU A 174 -12.17 4.01 -27.08
CA LEU A 174 -11.67 2.76 -26.49
C LEU A 174 -11.72 1.60 -27.49
N LEU A 175 -12.84 1.41 -28.17
CA LEU A 175 -12.99 0.36 -29.18
C LEU A 175 -12.05 0.57 -30.37
N LYS A 176 -11.84 1.81 -30.80
CA LYS A 176 -10.90 2.16 -31.86
C LYS A 176 -9.47 1.79 -31.47
N TRP A 177 -9.06 2.19 -30.28
CA TRP A 177 -7.73 1.90 -29.76
C TRP A 177 -7.49 0.41 -29.50
N LEU A 178 -8.48 -0.34 -28.95
CA LEU A 178 -8.36 -1.78 -28.73
C LEU A 178 -8.24 -2.58 -30.03
N ARG A 179 -8.79 -2.07 -31.17
CA ARG A 179 -8.65 -2.70 -32.50
C ARG A 179 -7.29 -2.46 -33.13
N ASP A 180 -6.77 -1.25 -32.94
CA ASP A 180 -5.48 -0.83 -33.48
C ASP A 180 -4.75 0.01 -32.44
N PRO A 181 -3.97 -0.62 -31.54
CA PRO A 181 -3.24 0.07 -30.49
C PRO A 181 -2.18 1.04 -31.02
N SER A 182 -1.65 0.83 -32.22
CA SER A 182 -0.66 1.70 -32.85
C SER A 182 -1.24 3.06 -33.25
N ASN A 183 -2.55 3.12 -33.48
CA ASN A 183 -3.25 4.35 -33.80
C ASN A 183 -3.73 5.06 -32.51
N LYS A 184 -3.06 6.16 -32.19
CA LYS A 184 -3.34 6.96 -30.98
C LYS A 184 -4.63 7.82 -31.06
N ASP A 185 -5.32 7.87 -32.21
CA ASP A 185 -6.57 8.65 -32.34
C ASP A 185 -7.63 8.21 -31.30
N GLY A 186 -7.72 6.90 -31.02
CA GLY A 186 -8.65 6.39 -30.00
C GLY A 186 -8.33 6.91 -28.61
N LEU A 187 -7.06 6.93 -28.21
CA LEU A 187 -6.58 7.48 -26.94
C LEU A 187 -6.83 8.99 -26.87
N GLN A 188 -6.58 9.72 -27.95
CA GLN A 188 -6.86 11.16 -28.02
C GLN A 188 -8.36 11.45 -27.81
N GLN A 189 -9.23 10.65 -28.43
CA GLN A 189 -10.69 10.76 -28.24
C GLN A 189 -11.11 10.47 -26.80
N MET A 190 -10.54 9.43 -26.17
CA MET A 190 -10.77 9.11 -24.76
C MET A 190 -10.31 10.24 -23.84
N THR A 191 -9.12 10.77 -24.07
CA THR A 191 -8.56 11.90 -23.30
C THR A 191 -9.42 13.15 -23.42
N ALA A 192 -9.88 13.48 -24.63
CA ALA A 192 -10.77 14.62 -24.85
C ALA A 192 -12.11 14.48 -24.10
N ALA A 193 -12.70 13.29 -24.09
CA ALA A 193 -13.94 13.02 -23.35
C ALA A 193 -13.74 13.18 -21.83
N VAL A 194 -12.63 12.69 -21.27
CA VAL A 194 -12.34 12.80 -19.83
C VAL A 194 -11.99 14.23 -19.43
N ASN A 195 -11.28 15.00 -20.27
CA ASN A 195 -11.03 16.42 -20.02
C ASN A 195 -12.33 17.22 -19.93
N GLN A 196 -13.32 16.93 -20.78
CA GLN A 196 -14.63 17.58 -20.70
C GLN A 196 -15.40 17.18 -19.42
N LEU A 197 -15.24 15.95 -18.91
CA LEU A 197 -15.81 15.54 -17.62
C LEU A 197 -15.14 16.27 -16.45
N GLU A 198 -13.82 16.50 -16.50
CA GLU A 198 -13.08 17.27 -15.50
C GLU A 198 -13.57 18.73 -15.43
N GLU A 199 -13.79 19.36 -16.59
CA GLU A 199 -14.22 20.75 -16.69
C GLU A 199 -15.71 20.94 -16.35
N PHE A 200 -16.48 19.85 -16.24
CA PHE A 200 -17.92 19.93 -16.01
C PHE A 200 -18.26 20.50 -14.61
N PRO A 201 -19.00 21.63 -14.53
CA PRO A 201 -19.21 22.37 -13.29
C PRO A 201 -19.94 21.62 -12.16
N GLY A 202 -20.68 20.57 -12.50
CA GLY A 202 -21.46 19.76 -11.54
C GLY A 202 -20.66 18.65 -10.84
N ALA A 203 -19.40 18.46 -11.17
CA ALA A 203 -18.59 17.30 -10.75
C ALA A 203 -17.61 17.61 -9.59
N THR A 204 -17.97 18.50 -8.65
CA THR A 204 -17.05 18.98 -7.60
C THR A 204 -16.40 17.86 -6.79
N GLU A 205 -17.14 16.83 -6.42
CA GLU A 205 -16.61 15.69 -5.67
C GLU A 205 -15.82 14.69 -6.54
N GLY A 206 -16.13 14.61 -7.84
CA GLY A 206 -15.46 13.73 -8.80
C GLY A 206 -14.32 14.39 -9.59
N ARG A 207 -14.12 15.71 -9.47
CA ARG A 207 -13.20 16.46 -10.32
C ARG A 207 -11.75 15.98 -10.18
N VAL A 208 -11.30 15.71 -8.97
CA VAL A 208 -9.94 15.19 -8.72
C VAL A 208 -9.75 13.83 -9.39
N PHE A 209 -10.78 12.98 -9.37
CA PHE A 209 -10.75 11.70 -10.06
C PHE A 209 -10.60 11.86 -11.57
N TRP A 210 -11.38 12.74 -12.20
CA TRP A 210 -11.29 12.99 -13.65
C TRP A 210 -9.97 13.63 -14.05
N TRP A 211 -9.43 14.52 -13.22
CA TRP A 211 -8.11 15.11 -13.41
C TRP A 211 -7.00 14.05 -13.41
N VAL A 212 -7.04 13.10 -12.47
CA VAL A 212 -6.09 11.98 -12.40
C VAL A 212 -6.30 11.02 -13.59
N ALA A 213 -7.55 10.71 -13.94
CA ALA A 213 -7.86 9.87 -15.09
C ALA A 213 -7.39 10.48 -16.41
N ALA A 214 -7.52 11.80 -16.57
CA ALA A 214 -6.96 12.51 -17.72
C ALA A 214 -5.43 12.43 -17.75
N GLY A 215 -4.76 12.61 -16.61
CA GLY A 215 -3.29 12.46 -16.50
C GLY A 215 -2.83 11.05 -16.88
N PHE A 216 -3.55 10.03 -16.45
CA PHE A 216 -3.27 8.64 -16.85
C PHE A 216 -3.40 8.44 -18.38
N LEU A 217 -4.45 8.96 -19.00
CA LEU A 217 -4.63 8.85 -20.44
C LEU A 217 -3.59 9.67 -21.24
N GLU A 218 -3.18 10.83 -20.72
CA GLU A 218 -2.08 11.61 -21.29
C GLU A 218 -0.75 10.86 -21.24
N ASP A 219 -0.50 10.09 -20.17
CA ASP A 219 0.67 9.23 -20.06
C ASP A 219 0.67 8.15 -21.17
N LEU A 220 -0.46 7.49 -21.36
CA LEU A 220 -0.62 6.46 -22.39
C LEU A 220 -0.36 6.98 -23.80
N LEU A 221 -0.64 8.25 -24.07
CA LEU A 221 -0.34 8.88 -25.37
C LEU A 221 1.17 8.98 -25.64
N GLN A 222 2.01 8.95 -24.60
CA GLN A 222 3.47 9.03 -24.71
C GLN A 222 4.15 7.66 -24.73
N LEU A 223 3.45 6.62 -24.23
CA LEU A 223 4.00 5.26 -24.22
C LEU A 223 4.01 4.63 -25.62
N GLU A 224 4.95 3.71 -25.83
CA GLU A 224 4.97 2.83 -27.00
C GLU A 224 4.04 1.63 -26.78
N ASP A 225 3.54 1.02 -27.86
CA ASP A 225 2.55 -0.07 -27.80
C ASP A 225 3.03 -1.30 -27.01
N ASN A 226 4.33 -1.56 -27.02
CA ASN A 226 4.95 -2.68 -26.29
C ASN A 226 4.98 -2.47 -24.76
N GLN A 227 4.76 -1.24 -24.30
CA GLN A 227 4.70 -0.86 -22.89
C GLN A 227 3.27 -0.94 -22.32
N ILE A 228 2.28 -1.15 -23.19
CA ILE A 228 0.86 -1.19 -22.82
C ILE A 228 0.43 -2.64 -22.62
N ASP A 229 0.37 -3.05 -21.37
CA ASP A 229 -0.05 -4.38 -20.97
C ASP A 229 -1.58 -4.53 -20.81
N LEU A 230 -2.01 -5.73 -20.43
CA LEU A 230 -3.43 -6.03 -20.22
C LEU A 230 -4.00 -5.27 -19.01
N SER A 231 -3.19 -4.93 -18.02
CA SER A 231 -3.64 -4.19 -16.82
C SER A 231 -4.04 -2.78 -17.17
N VAL A 232 -3.25 -2.10 -18.00
CA VAL A 232 -3.55 -0.77 -18.53
C VAL A 232 -4.85 -0.75 -19.32
N ARG A 233 -5.07 -1.75 -20.19
CA ARG A 233 -6.32 -1.88 -20.94
C ARG A 233 -7.53 -2.08 -20.04
N ARG A 234 -7.37 -2.84 -18.97
CA ARG A 234 -8.42 -3.01 -17.94
C ARG A 234 -8.73 -1.70 -17.22
N LEU A 235 -7.72 -0.88 -16.92
CA LEU A 235 -7.91 0.45 -16.31
C LEU A 235 -8.76 1.35 -17.21
N CYS A 236 -8.48 1.40 -18.51
CA CYS A 236 -9.30 2.13 -19.48
C CYS A 236 -10.76 1.63 -19.49
N GLY A 237 -10.98 0.32 -19.38
CA GLY A 237 -12.33 -0.27 -19.25
C GLY A 237 -13.03 0.12 -17.95
N LYS A 238 -12.29 0.19 -16.82
CA LYS A 238 -12.83 0.63 -15.54
C LYS A 238 -13.22 2.11 -15.55
N ILE A 239 -12.45 2.96 -16.24
CA ILE A 239 -12.81 4.38 -16.47
C ILE A 239 -14.13 4.47 -17.25
N GLU A 240 -14.28 3.71 -18.34
CA GLU A 240 -15.53 3.65 -19.12
C GLU A 240 -16.71 3.27 -18.24
N GLN A 241 -16.56 2.23 -17.43
CA GLN A 241 -17.59 1.78 -16.50
C GLN A 241 -17.95 2.88 -15.49
N THR A 242 -16.97 3.64 -14.99
CA THR A 242 -17.18 4.77 -14.08
C THR A 242 -17.98 5.88 -14.74
N ILE A 243 -17.69 6.22 -16.01
CA ILE A 243 -18.47 7.19 -16.78
C ILE A 243 -19.93 6.72 -16.94
N ARG A 244 -20.13 5.44 -17.22
CA ARG A 244 -21.47 4.84 -17.34
C ARG A 244 -22.25 4.92 -16.03
N HIS A 245 -21.61 4.64 -14.89
CA HIS A 245 -22.23 4.79 -13.57
C HIS A 245 -22.57 6.26 -13.27
N LEU A 246 -21.71 7.20 -13.66
CA LEU A 246 -21.99 8.62 -13.54
C LEU A 246 -23.24 9.02 -14.35
N ALA A 247 -23.33 8.58 -15.60
CA ALA A 247 -24.47 8.83 -16.47
C ALA A 247 -25.79 8.23 -15.92
N ALA A 248 -25.71 7.06 -15.28
CA ALA A 248 -26.83 6.42 -14.62
C ALA A 248 -27.23 7.11 -13.29
N GLY A 249 -26.33 7.91 -12.70
CA GLY A 249 -26.50 8.49 -11.36
C GLY A 249 -26.30 7.47 -10.24
N THR A 250 -25.56 6.40 -10.50
CA THR A 250 -25.23 5.31 -9.57
C THR A 250 -23.73 5.27 -9.27
N LEU A 251 -23.06 6.43 -9.33
CA LEU A 251 -21.63 6.52 -9.07
C LEU A 251 -21.34 6.14 -7.62
N GLY A 252 -20.61 5.04 -7.44
CA GLY A 252 -20.09 4.59 -6.16
C GLY A 252 -18.74 5.22 -5.83
N SER A 253 -18.04 4.65 -4.85
CA SER A 253 -16.68 5.07 -4.50
C SER A 253 -15.71 4.84 -5.66
N THR A 254 -15.01 5.89 -6.07
CA THR A 254 -13.95 5.84 -7.09
C THR A 254 -12.57 5.57 -6.47
N ALA A 255 -12.48 5.46 -5.15
CA ALA A 255 -11.22 5.34 -4.42
C ALA A 255 -10.33 4.14 -4.87
N PRO A 256 -10.87 2.92 -5.12
CA PRO A 256 -10.04 1.82 -5.59
C PRO A 256 -9.42 2.10 -6.97
N LEU A 257 -10.24 2.58 -7.93
CA LEU A 257 -9.73 2.91 -9.25
C LEU A 257 -8.76 4.10 -9.21
N MET A 258 -9.03 5.08 -8.35
CA MET A 258 -8.12 6.22 -8.12
C MET A 258 -6.72 5.74 -7.69
N ARG A 259 -6.63 4.76 -6.78
CA ARG A 259 -5.35 4.20 -6.34
C ARG A 259 -4.61 3.52 -7.49
N GLU A 260 -5.30 2.74 -8.31
CA GLU A 260 -4.71 2.08 -9.48
C GLU A 260 -4.16 3.10 -10.48
N LEU A 261 -4.91 4.18 -10.76
CA LEU A 261 -4.46 5.24 -11.67
C LEU A 261 -3.27 6.01 -11.09
N LEU A 262 -3.31 6.35 -9.80
CA LEU A 262 -2.21 7.03 -9.12
C LEU A 262 -0.96 6.14 -9.04
N TYR A 263 -1.12 4.84 -8.84
CA TYR A 263 -0.01 3.89 -8.87
C TYR A 263 0.70 3.91 -10.24
N HIS A 264 -0.07 3.90 -11.32
CA HIS A 264 0.48 4.01 -12.68
C HIS A 264 1.21 5.36 -12.88
N ILE A 265 0.58 6.48 -12.51
CA ILE A 265 1.17 7.82 -12.63
C ILE A 265 2.45 7.95 -11.80
N ALA A 266 2.51 7.33 -10.61
CA ALA A 266 3.68 7.36 -9.76
C ALA A 266 4.92 6.77 -10.46
N HIS A 267 4.73 5.71 -11.25
CA HIS A 267 5.78 5.04 -12.02
C HIS A 267 6.02 5.62 -13.42
N SER A 268 5.19 6.58 -13.85
CA SER A 268 5.35 7.24 -15.15
C SER A 268 6.60 8.13 -15.17
N GLU A 269 7.34 8.08 -16.26
CA GLU A 269 8.48 8.98 -16.56
C GLU A 269 8.08 10.17 -17.45
N SER A 270 6.77 10.35 -17.68
CA SER A 270 6.25 11.40 -18.57
C SER A 270 6.57 12.80 -18.06
N ALA A 271 6.96 13.67 -18.99
CA ALA A 271 7.22 15.09 -18.77
C ALA A 271 5.96 15.99 -18.87
N SER A 272 4.75 15.40 -18.93
CA SER A 272 3.50 16.17 -18.96
C SER A 272 3.37 17.06 -17.71
N GLN A 273 2.97 18.33 -17.93
CA GLN A 273 2.72 19.25 -16.82
C GLN A 273 1.65 18.72 -15.87
N ARG A 274 0.57 18.13 -16.38
CA ARG A 274 -0.50 17.53 -15.58
C ARG A 274 0.04 16.43 -14.68
N ILE A 275 0.88 15.53 -15.21
CA ILE A 275 1.49 14.44 -14.42
C ILE A 275 2.41 15.00 -13.35
N SER A 276 3.20 16.04 -13.66
CA SER A 276 4.00 16.74 -12.67
C SER A 276 3.15 17.38 -11.58
N ASP A 277 2.05 18.02 -11.94
CA ASP A 277 1.12 18.64 -10.97
C ASP A 277 0.45 17.59 -10.08
N ILE A 278 0.07 16.42 -10.65
CA ILE A 278 -0.46 15.30 -9.87
C ILE A 278 0.62 14.82 -8.89
N LYS A 279 1.84 14.56 -9.37
CA LYS A 279 2.95 14.11 -8.52
C LYS A 279 3.25 15.09 -7.38
N ASN A 280 3.18 16.38 -7.63
CA ASN A 280 3.40 17.41 -6.61
C ASN A 280 2.23 17.58 -5.64
N SER A 281 1.03 17.15 -6.01
CA SER A 281 -0.18 17.28 -5.18
C SER A 281 -0.35 16.13 -4.18
N TYR A 282 0.39 15.04 -4.34
CA TYR A 282 0.31 13.87 -3.46
C TYR A 282 1.62 13.64 -2.72
N THR A 283 1.51 13.14 -1.49
CA THR A 283 2.63 12.46 -0.82
C THR A 283 2.55 10.98 -1.19
N TRP A 284 3.64 10.47 -1.72
CA TRP A 284 3.75 9.11 -2.21
C TRP A 284 4.31 8.20 -1.11
N PRO A 285 3.67 7.05 -0.79
CA PRO A 285 4.35 5.98 -0.09
C PRO A 285 5.51 5.51 -0.96
N GLY A 286 6.52 4.82 -0.41
CA GLY A 286 7.62 4.28 -1.20
C GLY A 286 7.10 3.60 -2.47
N LEU A 287 7.67 3.95 -3.62
CA LEU A 287 7.12 3.58 -4.94
C LEU A 287 7.34 2.11 -5.30
N THR A 288 8.20 1.44 -4.58
CA THR A 288 8.46 0.02 -4.75
C THR A 288 8.27 -0.68 -3.40
N ALA A 289 7.73 -1.88 -3.43
CA ALA A 289 8.04 -2.85 -2.39
C ALA A 289 9.55 -3.04 -2.54
N ASP A 290 10.34 -2.20 -1.85
CA ASP A 290 11.79 -2.08 -2.06
C ASP A 290 12.41 -3.46 -2.13
N GLN A 291 13.06 -3.75 -3.26
CA GLN A 291 13.98 -4.90 -3.34
C GLN A 291 15.11 -4.79 -2.30
N ASP A 292 15.32 -3.58 -1.75
CA ASP A 292 16.24 -3.29 -0.64
C ASP A 292 15.60 -3.39 0.75
N THR A 293 14.27 -3.56 0.87
CA THR A 293 13.66 -3.93 2.16
C THR A 293 14.02 -5.38 2.45
N LEU A 294 14.86 -5.55 3.47
CA LEU A 294 15.12 -6.85 4.08
C LEU A 294 13.83 -7.66 4.15
N THR A 295 13.85 -8.86 3.58
CA THR A 295 12.72 -9.77 3.73
C THR A 295 12.46 -9.96 5.23
N PHE A 296 11.22 -10.26 5.60
CA PHE A 296 10.86 -10.48 7.01
C PHE A 296 11.83 -11.46 7.70
N GLU A 297 12.26 -12.53 7.01
CA GLU A 297 13.22 -13.51 7.52
C GLU A 297 14.62 -12.90 7.74
N GLN A 298 15.06 -12.03 6.85
CA GLN A 298 16.32 -11.29 7.01
C GLN A 298 16.24 -10.29 8.18
N SER A 299 15.08 -9.66 8.36
CA SER A 299 14.84 -8.76 9.51
C SER A 299 14.84 -9.51 10.85
N GLU A 300 14.21 -10.68 10.93
CA GLU A 300 14.24 -11.51 12.15
C GLU A 300 15.67 -11.96 12.50
N THR A 301 16.50 -12.25 11.49
CA THR A 301 17.89 -12.67 11.70
C THR A 301 18.80 -11.50 12.09
N LEU A 302 18.57 -10.33 11.51
CA LEU A 302 19.38 -9.14 11.75
C LEU A 302 18.97 -8.37 13.01
N ARG A 303 17.71 -8.40 13.42
CA ARG A 303 17.21 -7.67 14.59
C ARG A 303 18.01 -7.94 15.88
N PRO A 304 18.29 -9.20 16.26
CA PRO A 304 19.13 -9.47 17.44
C PRO A 304 20.55 -8.90 17.31
N ILE A 305 21.08 -8.87 16.09
CA ILE A 305 22.41 -8.32 15.82
C ILE A 305 22.36 -6.78 15.95
N LEU A 306 21.35 -6.15 15.38
CA LEU A 306 21.14 -4.70 15.46
C LEU A 306 20.89 -4.23 16.91
N ASP A 307 20.11 -4.98 17.68
CA ASP A 307 19.86 -4.68 19.10
C ASP A 307 21.17 -4.78 19.92
N ARG A 308 22.01 -5.77 19.64
CA ARG A 308 23.35 -5.87 20.26
C ARG A 308 24.24 -4.71 19.85
N LEU A 309 24.29 -4.36 18.56
CA LEU A 309 25.05 -3.22 18.04
C LEU A 309 24.60 -1.92 18.73
N ARG A 310 23.29 -1.70 18.84
CA ARG A 310 22.73 -0.53 19.52
C ARG A 310 23.15 -0.46 20.99
N ASN A 311 23.02 -1.56 21.72
CA ASN A 311 23.38 -1.61 23.14
C ASN A 311 24.90 -1.39 23.33
N THR A 312 25.72 -1.95 22.45
CA THR A 312 27.17 -1.76 22.49
C THR A 312 27.58 -0.34 22.13
N LEU A 313 26.89 0.29 21.16
CA LEU A 313 27.07 1.72 20.86
C LEU A 313 26.73 2.62 22.06
N MET A 314 25.66 2.29 22.79
CA MET A 314 25.31 3.05 24.01
C MET A 314 26.42 2.90 25.08
N GLN A 315 26.93 1.69 25.28
CA GLN A 315 28.05 1.45 26.20
C GLN A 315 29.32 2.19 25.77
N ALA A 316 29.66 2.15 24.48
CA ALA A 316 30.79 2.91 23.93
C ALA A 316 30.64 4.42 24.13
N ASN A 317 29.43 4.96 23.98
CA ASN A 317 29.14 6.36 24.23
C ASN A 317 29.32 6.74 25.71
N ASP A 318 28.91 5.87 26.65
CA ASP A 318 29.09 6.12 28.08
C ASP A 318 30.58 6.11 28.45
N ILE A 319 31.35 5.14 27.94
CA ILE A 319 32.82 5.08 28.11
C ILE A 319 33.52 6.32 27.49
N TRP A 320 33.06 6.78 26.34
CA TRP A 320 33.55 8.00 25.73
C TRP A 320 33.31 9.22 26.61
N ARG A 321 32.12 9.33 27.26
CA ARG A 321 31.83 10.40 28.22
C ARG A 321 32.77 10.33 29.44
N GLU A 322 33.06 9.14 29.96
CA GLU A 322 34.02 8.94 31.06
C GLU A 322 35.43 9.37 30.66
N PHE A 323 35.87 9.00 29.45
CA PHE A 323 37.15 9.45 28.92
C PHE A 323 37.21 10.99 28.82
N CYS A 324 36.16 11.63 28.29
CA CYS A 324 36.07 13.10 28.23
C CYS A 324 36.05 13.76 29.63
N ALA A 325 35.61 13.03 30.67
CA ALA A 325 35.62 13.50 32.05
C ALA A 325 37.00 13.32 32.74
N GLY A 326 38.02 12.82 32.01
CA GLY A 326 39.40 12.70 32.48
C GLY A 326 39.89 11.32 32.90
N HIS A 327 39.05 10.27 32.73
CA HIS A 327 39.40 8.88 33.05
C HIS A 327 40.20 8.24 31.89
N GLN A 328 41.51 8.44 31.83
CA GLN A 328 42.36 7.96 30.73
C GLN A 328 42.36 6.43 30.54
N GLY A 329 42.04 5.64 31.57
CA GLY A 329 41.93 4.19 31.48
C GLY A 329 40.80 3.68 30.60
N SER A 330 39.77 4.50 30.34
CA SER A 330 38.60 4.16 29.55
C SER A 330 38.88 4.06 28.05
N LEU A 331 40.01 4.60 27.56
CA LEU A 331 40.34 4.60 26.12
C LEU A 331 40.58 3.19 25.56
N ALA A 332 41.27 2.32 26.31
CA ALA A 332 41.51 0.95 25.88
C ALA A 332 40.22 0.16 25.70
N SER A 333 39.30 0.29 26.66
CA SER A 333 37.96 -0.33 26.59
C SER A 333 37.15 0.22 25.44
N LEU A 334 37.22 1.53 25.15
CA LEU A 334 36.52 2.14 24.01
C LEU A 334 36.98 1.54 22.67
N LEU A 335 38.29 1.35 22.49
CA LEU A 335 38.84 0.76 21.28
C LEU A 335 38.39 -0.70 21.09
N GLU A 336 38.32 -1.50 22.15
CA GLU A 336 37.76 -2.85 22.09
C GLU A 336 36.29 -2.87 21.65
N TYR A 337 35.47 -1.95 22.14
CA TYR A 337 34.08 -1.82 21.72
C TYR A 337 33.95 -1.39 20.26
N ILE A 338 34.77 -0.48 19.77
CA ILE A 338 34.80 -0.04 18.37
C ILE A 338 35.22 -1.19 17.46
N ASP A 339 36.25 -1.96 17.82
CA ASP A 339 36.70 -3.11 17.03
C ASP A 339 35.60 -4.19 16.96
N TRP A 340 34.93 -4.44 18.07
CA TRP A 340 33.80 -5.38 18.10
C TRP A 340 32.63 -4.90 17.22
N LEU A 341 32.26 -3.60 17.29
CA LEU A 341 31.22 -2.99 16.46
C LEU A 341 31.55 -3.13 14.98
N ASN A 342 32.78 -2.80 14.58
CA ASN A 342 33.25 -2.96 13.20
C ASN A 342 33.13 -4.41 12.71
N HIS A 343 33.55 -5.37 13.52
CA HIS A 343 33.48 -6.78 13.17
C HIS A 343 32.03 -7.24 13.00
N GLN A 344 31.14 -6.85 13.91
CA GLN A 344 29.72 -7.20 13.82
C GLN A 344 29.01 -6.51 12.63
N ALA A 345 29.33 -5.25 12.34
CA ALA A 345 28.79 -4.54 11.20
C ALA A 345 29.16 -5.20 9.86
N GLN A 346 30.41 -5.66 9.73
CA GLN A 346 30.85 -6.39 8.54
C GLN A 346 30.08 -7.70 8.33
N GLN A 347 29.67 -8.38 9.40
CA GLN A 347 28.88 -9.60 9.33
C GLN A 347 27.43 -9.38 8.85
N THR A 348 26.93 -8.14 8.93
CA THR A 348 25.57 -7.83 8.47
C THR A 348 25.47 -7.66 6.95
N GLU A 349 26.60 -7.59 6.24
CA GLU A 349 26.67 -7.26 4.80
C GLU A 349 25.95 -5.94 4.41
N CYS A 350 25.63 -5.10 5.39
CA CYS A 350 24.94 -3.84 5.20
C CYS A 350 25.96 -2.71 4.97
N ALA A 351 26.19 -2.35 3.70
CA ALA A 351 27.17 -1.33 3.32
C ALA A 351 26.97 0.04 4.00
N PRO A 352 25.74 0.58 4.21
CA PRO A 352 25.53 1.80 4.97
C PRO A 352 25.96 1.69 6.43
N LEU A 353 25.70 0.54 7.09
CA LEU A 353 26.06 0.31 8.49
C LEU A 353 27.59 0.24 8.67
N VAL A 354 28.28 -0.45 7.76
CA VAL A 354 29.75 -0.56 7.75
C VAL A 354 30.44 0.80 7.55
N LYS A 355 29.80 1.73 6.86
CA LYS A 355 30.30 3.10 6.66
C LYS A 355 30.06 4.02 7.86
N LEU A 356 29.09 3.69 8.70
CA LEU A 356 28.66 4.52 9.82
C LEU A 356 29.52 4.26 11.06
N ILE A 357 30.03 3.04 11.21
CA ILE A 357 30.90 2.59 12.30
C ILE A 357 32.37 2.73 11.91
#